data_e82ccb46a866e778185a43f0cd8576b5
#
_entry.id   e82ccb46a866e778185a43f0cd8576b5
#
_cell.length_a   1.000
_cell.length_b   1.000
_cell.length_c   1.000
_cell.angle_alpha   90.00
_cell.angle_beta   90.00
_cell.angle_gamma   90.00
#
_symmetry.space_group_name_H-M   'P 1'
#
loop_
_entity.id
_entity.type
_entity.pdbx_description
1 polymer ?
#
loop_
_entity_poly.entity_id
_entity_poly.type
_entity_poly.pdbx_seq_one_letter_code
_entity_poly.pdbx_strand_id
1 'polypeptide(L)' 'MDKDKSKDEDVNNQIRKFLKIVGITSHNKISEKLKENNNLIKVTMKFEINGVEIEKFETEFKNF' A
#
# COMPACT_ATOMS: atom_id res chain seq x y z
N MET A 1 -15.97 -3.96 -27.82
CA MET A 1 -16.25 -4.28 -26.43
C MET A 1 -15.20 -5.17 -25.82
N ASP A 2 -14.88 -6.24 -26.48
CA ASP A 2 -13.89 -7.16 -25.96
C ASP A 2 -12.53 -6.52 -25.81
N LYS A 3 -12.20 -5.64 -26.75
CA LYS A 3 -10.93 -4.92 -26.69
C LYS A 3 -10.83 -4.07 -25.44
N ASP A 4 -11.90 -3.39 -25.11
CA ASP A 4 -11.91 -2.53 -23.93
C ASP A 4 -11.78 -3.36 -22.66
N LYS A 5 -12.45 -4.51 -22.61
CA LYS A 5 -12.35 -5.42 -21.49
C LYS A 5 -10.93 -5.93 -21.32
N SER A 6 -10.28 -6.30 -22.43
CA SER A 6 -8.91 -6.79 -22.37
C SER A 6 -7.95 -5.74 -21.82
N LYS A 7 -8.10 -4.51 -22.29
CA LYS A 7 -7.27 -3.41 -21.80
C LYS A 7 -7.52 -3.15 -20.33
N ASP A 8 -8.78 -3.17 -19.93
CA ASP A 8 -9.14 -2.97 -18.54
C ASP A 8 -8.57 -4.06 -17.66
N GLU A 9 -8.61 -5.31 -18.14
CA GLU A 9 -8.03 -6.41 -17.38
C GLU A 9 -6.52 -6.27 -17.24
N ASP A 10 -5.84 -5.85 -18.30
CA ASP A 10 -4.39 -5.64 -18.23
C ASP A 10 -4.04 -4.55 -17.25
N VAL A 11 -4.76 -3.44 -17.30
CA VAL A 11 -4.53 -2.34 -16.39
C VAL A 11 -4.82 -2.78 -14.96
N ASN A 12 -5.94 -3.46 -14.75
CA ASN A 12 -6.30 -3.94 -13.43
C ASN A 12 -5.27 -4.91 -12.87
N ASN A 13 -4.74 -5.77 -13.72
CA ASN A 13 -3.72 -6.72 -13.30
C ASN A 13 -2.44 -6.01 -12.87
N GLN A 14 -2.06 -4.98 -13.60
CA GLN A 14 -0.89 -4.19 -13.23
C GLN A 14 -1.10 -3.52 -11.88
N ILE A 15 -2.26 -2.95 -11.68
CA ILE A 15 -2.59 -2.29 -10.42
C ILE A 15 -2.55 -3.30 -9.27
N ARG A 16 -3.17 -4.45 -9.47
CA ARG A 16 -3.22 -5.48 -8.43
C ARG A 16 -1.84 -5.99 -8.07
N LYS A 17 -1.00 -6.21 -9.06
CA LYS A 17 0.37 -6.67 -8.81
C LYS A 17 1.14 -5.64 -7.99
N PHE A 18 1.01 -4.39 -8.37
CA PHE A 18 1.68 -3.31 -7.66
C PHE A 18 1.19 -3.23 -6.21
N LEU A 19 -0.12 -3.22 -6.03
CA LEU A 19 -0.69 -3.13 -4.69
C LEU A 19 -0.36 -4.33 -3.83
N LYS A 20 -0.24 -5.50 -4.44
CA LYS A 20 0.17 -6.69 -3.70
C LYS A 20 1.57 -6.54 -3.16
N ILE A 21 2.48 -6.04 -3.99
CA ILE A 21 3.86 -5.81 -3.55
C ILE A 21 3.90 -4.76 -2.44
N VAL A 22 3.17 -3.67 -2.63
CA VAL A 22 3.11 -2.61 -1.64
C VAL A 22 2.54 -3.16 -0.32
N GLY A 23 1.47 -3.94 -0.43
CA GLY A 23 0.83 -4.51 0.75
C GLY A 23 1.76 -5.45 1.52
N ILE A 24 2.41 -6.36 0.82
CA ILE A 24 3.32 -7.32 1.45
C ILE A 24 4.50 -6.60 2.09
N THR A 25 5.13 -5.69 1.35
CA THR A 25 6.28 -4.96 1.85
C THR A 25 5.91 -4.10 3.05
N SER A 26 4.78 -3.40 2.95
CA SER A 26 4.32 -2.54 4.04
C SER A 26 4.00 -3.37 5.28
N HIS A 27 3.31 -4.49 5.09
CA HIS A 27 2.97 -5.37 6.20
C HIS A 27 4.22 -5.83 6.93
N ASN A 28 5.22 -6.26 6.18
CA ASN A 28 6.46 -6.75 6.79
C ASN A 28 7.19 -5.66 7.55
N LYS A 29 7.24 -4.46 6.98
CA LYS A 29 7.93 -3.35 7.64
C LYS A 29 7.21 -2.92 8.90
N ILE A 30 5.90 -2.86 8.86
CA ILE A 30 5.10 -2.50 10.02
C ILE A 30 5.27 -3.54 11.12
N SER A 31 5.23 -4.83 10.76
CA SER A 31 5.41 -5.91 11.72
C SER A 31 6.77 -5.84 12.40
N GLU A 32 7.82 -5.58 11.61
CA GLU A 32 9.17 -5.47 12.16
C GLU A 32 9.26 -4.35 13.18
N LYS A 33 8.68 -3.20 12.83
CA LYS A 33 8.76 -2.05 13.70
C LYS A 33 7.96 -2.25 14.98
N LEU A 34 6.82 -2.91 14.89
CA LEU A 34 6.03 -3.22 16.08
C LEU A 34 6.80 -4.14 17.02
N LYS A 35 7.50 -5.12 16.47
CA LYS A 35 8.29 -6.04 17.29
C LYS A 35 9.44 -5.31 17.98
N GLU A 36 10.06 -4.37 17.28
CA GLU A 36 11.18 -3.63 17.85
C GLU A 36 10.75 -2.73 18.99
N ASN A 37 9.66 -2.00 18.79
CA ASN A 37 9.26 -0.94 19.70
C ASN A 37 8.36 -1.40 20.82
N ASN A 38 7.60 -2.46 20.61
CA ASN A 38 6.76 -3.00 21.67
C ASN A 38 5.66 -2.06 22.14
N ASN A 39 5.46 -0.98 21.40
CA ASN A 39 4.53 0.05 21.82
C ASN A 39 3.67 0.48 20.66
N LEU A 40 3.48 1.77 20.59
CA LEU A 40 2.70 2.40 19.56
C LEU A 40 3.61 2.86 18.44
N ILE A 41 3.24 2.54 17.20
CA ILE A 41 3.93 3.12 16.05
C ILE A 41 2.91 3.85 15.19
N LYS A 42 3.37 4.95 14.63
CA LYS A 42 2.53 5.74 13.74
C LYS A 42 3.00 5.50 12.31
N VAL A 43 2.08 5.16 11.44
CA VAL A 43 2.38 4.86 10.04
C VAL A 43 1.70 5.89 9.16
N THR A 44 2.47 6.46 8.26
CA THR A 44 1.96 7.41 7.29
C THR A 44 2.36 6.93 5.89
N MET A 45 1.41 6.89 4.99
CA MET A 45 1.68 6.55 3.60
C MET A 45 1.12 7.64 2.70
N LYS A 46 1.96 8.16 1.84
CA LYS A 46 1.56 9.17 0.87
C LYS A 46 1.43 8.52 -0.50
N PHE A 47 0.34 8.79 -1.15
CA PHE A 47 0.08 8.27 -2.48
C PHE A 47 0.22 9.38 -3.49
N GLU A 48 1.20 9.25 -4.37
CA GLU A 48 1.48 10.26 -5.39
C GLU A 48 1.38 9.63 -6.77
N ILE A 49 0.83 10.42 -7.69
CA ILE A 49 0.81 10.04 -9.10
C ILE A 49 1.49 11.17 -9.86
N ASN A 50 2.55 10.82 -10.60
CA ASN A 50 3.32 11.81 -11.37
C ASN A 50 3.82 12.95 -10.50
N GLY A 51 4.18 12.64 -9.25
CA GLY A 51 4.72 13.63 -8.35
C GLY A 51 3.71 14.50 -7.65
N VAL A 52 2.42 14.22 -7.87
CA VAL A 52 1.35 14.98 -7.22
C VAL A 52 0.70 14.12 -6.16
N GLU A 53 0.63 14.64 -4.95
CA GLU A 53 0.02 13.89 -3.85
C GLU A 53 -1.49 13.81 -4.05
N ILE A 54 -1.98 12.59 -4.12
CA ILE A 54 -3.41 12.33 -4.33
C ILE A 54 -4.09 12.01 -3.02
N GLU A 55 -3.42 11.23 -2.17
CA GLU A 55 -4.03 10.77 -0.93
C GLU A 55 -2.95 10.56 0.13
N LYS A 56 -3.35 10.67 1.37
CA LYS A 56 -2.45 10.44 2.49
C LYS A 56 -3.17 9.56 3.50
N PHE A 57 -2.53 8.46 3.86
CA PHE A 57 -3.08 7.51 4.82
C PHE A 57 -2.28 7.57 6.11
N GLU A 58 -2.97 7.72 7.23
CA GLU A 58 -2.32 7.76 8.54
C GLU A 58 -3.06 6.83 9.48
N THR A 59 -2.28 6.07 10.25
CA THR A 59 -2.88 5.21 11.25
C THR A 59 -1.85 4.92 12.33
N GLU A 60 -2.32 4.36 13.43
CA GLU A 60 -1.46 3.95 14.52
C GLU A 60 -1.71 2.49 14.81
N PHE A 61 -0.62 1.77 15.05
CA PHE A 61 -0.69 0.36 15.41
C PHE A 61 -0.14 0.19 16.82
N LYS A 62 -0.81 -0.63 17.60
CA LYS A 62 -0.41 -0.91 18.96
C LYS A 62 -0.01 -2.37 19.08
N ASN A 63 1.05 -2.60 19.80
CA ASN A 63 1.52 -3.95 20.08
C ASN A 63 1.29 -4.23 21.55
N PHE A 64 0.26 -5.01 21.81
CA PHE A 64 -0.07 -5.37 23.19
C PHE A 64 0.52 -6.70 23.57
#